data_23b5ea402bf4b435c07ce73270c982b0
#
_entry.id   23b5ea402bf4b435c07ce73270c982b0
#
_cell.length_a   1.000
_cell.length_b   1.000
_cell.length_c   1.000
_cell.angle_alpha   90.00
_cell.angle_beta   90.00
_cell.angle_gamma   90.00
#
_symmetry.space_group_name_H-M   'P 1'
#
loop_
_entity.id
_entity.type
_entity.pdbx_description
1 polymer ?
#
loop_
_entity_poly.entity_id
_entity_poly.type
_entity_poly.pdbx_seq_one_letter_code
_entity_poly.pdbx_strand_id
1 'polypeptide(L)'
;MKKNFMSVAVAAMMMAGVMTACNQEKVPYEGYQKTENGLYYRFYEQNEGDTPEMGDLIDVTLKCVVNDTTPIIPVMSNTFQLIESLYVGDIFEGLKMVHAGDSVSFIVDIDSTFRTFFGMPMPEQFLPSDVMRFDMRIEDIYPESEYALRMAEKTKKMSAERIEKMKADYPEETAEAAKALSNYLAKKKVVCEPTESGLYYVMTQEGNGEKPKVGQLVAVHYTGTLLDGTKFDSSFDRDQPIQFPLGLGQVIPGWDEGIALMSKGEKGVLYIPYYLAYGETARGEQIKPFSNLVFEVELVDFEDVQ
;
A
#
# COMPACT_ATOMS: atom_id res chain seq x y z
N MET A 1 -9.66 25.44 52.87
CA MET A 1 -9.73 23.98 52.66
C MET A 1 -8.56 23.58 51.77
N LYS A 2 -7.55 22.93 52.38
CA LYS A 2 -6.31 22.51 51.72
C LYS A 2 -6.57 21.19 50.97
N LYS A 3 -6.30 21.13 49.66
CA LYS A 3 -6.27 19.88 48.89
C LYS A 3 -4.85 19.36 48.87
N ASN A 4 -4.63 18.20 49.47
CA ASN A 4 -3.38 17.47 49.48
C ASN A 4 -3.11 16.87 48.11
N PHE A 5 -1.95 17.18 47.55
CA PHE A 5 -1.37 16.42 46.44
C PHE A 5 -0.67 15.20 47.03
N MET A 6 -1.16 14.02 46.73
CA MET A 6 -0.52 12.75 47.08
C MET A 6 0.42 12.36 45.92
N SER A 7 1.71 12.46 46.24
CA SER A 7 2.80 12.00 45.37
C SER A 7 2.84 10.48 45.40
N VAL A 8 2.63 9.82 44.28
CA VAL A 8 2.81 8.37 44.14
C VAL A 8 4.26 8.14 43.74
N ALA A 9 5.04 7.65 44.68
CA ALA A 9 6.39 7.16 44.45
C ALA A 9 6.30 5.78 43.79
N VAL A 10 6.82 5.68 42.56
CA VAL A 10 7.01 4.39 41.88
C VAL A 10 8.19 3.69 42.50
N ALA A 11 7.94 2.64 43.26
CA ALA A 11 8.96 1.76 43.82
C ALA A 11 9.48 0.84 42.71
N ALA A 12 10.74 1.03 42.32
CA ALA A 12 11.47 0.07 41.49
C ALA A 12 11.69 -1.20 42.29
N MET A 13 10.95 -2.28 42.00
CA MET A 13 11.24 -3.61 42.51
C MET A 13 12.42 -4.20 41.70
N MET A 14 13.60 -4.15 42.29
CA MET A 14 14.71 -5.01 41.87
C MET A 14 14.35 -6.46 42.25
N MET A 15 13.95 -7.26 41.29
CA MET A 15 13.95 -8.72 41.46
C MET A 15 15.38 -9.20 41.33
N ALA A 16 15.98 -9.55 42.47
CA ALA A 16 17.20 -10.34 42.52
C ALA A 16 16.86 -11.79 42.06
N GLY A 17 16.97 -12.04 40.75
CA GLY A 17 16.88 -13.36 40.20
C GLY A 17 18.14 -14.18 40.51
N VAL A 18 17.93 -15.34 41.09
CA VAL A 18 18.92 -16.37 41.40
C VAL A 18 19.75 -16.66 40.13
N MET A 19 21.06 -16.38 40.19
CA MET A 19 21.99 -16.80 39.15
C MET A 19 22.17 -18.33 39.24
N THR A 20 21.41 -19.06 38.50
CA THR A 20 21.79 -20.41 38.03
C THR A 20 22.81 -20.18 36.93
N ALA A 21 24.06 -20.57 37.18
CA ALA A 21 25.12 -20.62 36.17
C ALA A 21 24.79 -21.67 35.11
N CYS A 22 23.93 -21.31 34.13
CA CYS A 22 23.88 -21.99 32.88
C CYS A 22 25.09 -21.56 32.05
N ASN A 23 25.82 -22.50 31.49
CA ASN A 23 26.83 -22.25 30.45
C ASN A 23 26.19 -21.41 29.35
N GLN A 24 26.33 -20.08 29.41
CA GLN A 24 25.99 -19.23 28.28
C GLN A 24 27.04 -19.50 27.21
N GLU A 25 26.64 -20.22 26.16
CA GLU A 25 27.39 -20.23 24.91
C GLU A 25 27.72 -18.77 24.58
N LYS A 26 29.02 -18.47 24.39
CA LYS A 26 29.45 -17.14 24.00
C LYS A 26 28.79 -16.79 22.67
N VAL A 27 27.84 -15.85 22.69
CA VAL A 27 27.23 -15.30 21.45
C VAL A 27 28.37 -14.67 20.66
N PRO A 28 28.63 -15.09 19.40
CA PRO A 28 29.78 -14.63 18.64
C PRO A 28 29.68 -13.16 18.21
N TYR A 29 28.48 -12.55 18.35
CA TYR A 29 28.21 -11.17 17.94
C TYR A 29 27.94 -10.30 19.18
N GLU A 30 28.76 -9.26 19.37
CA GLU A 30 28.68 -8.40 20.54
C GLU A 30 27.33 -7.66 20.61
N GLY A 31 26.66 -7.76 21.74
CA GLY A 31 25.35 -7.12 21.99
C GLY A 31 24.15 -7.82 21.35
N TYR A 32 24.33 -8.96 20.70
CA TYR A 32 23.24 -9.77 20.19
C TYR A 32 22.82 -10.82 21.23
N GLN A 33 21.57 -11.22 21.15
CA GLN A 33 21.00 -12.37 21.82
C GLN A 33 20.77 -13.48 20.78
N LYS A 34 20.50 -14.70 21.24
CA LYS A 34 20.24 -15.85 20.38
C LYS A 34 18.94 -16.50 20.79
N THR A 35 18.06 -16.78 19.85
CA THR A 35 16.85 -17.59 20.09
C THR A 35 17.20 -19.07 20.27
N GLU A 36 16.24 -19.88 20.72
CA GLU A 36 16.40 -21.34 20.82
C GLU A 36 16.70 -21.99 19.46
N ASN A 37 16.16 -21.43 18.38
CA ASN A 37 16.36 -21.93 17.03
C ASN A 37 17.60 -21.35 16.33
N GLY A 38 18.35 -20.48 17.00
CA GLY A 38 19.65 -20.02 16.51
C GLY A 38 19.68 -18.69 15.82
N LEU A 39 18.56 -17.97 15.69
CA LEU A 39 18.53 -16.60 15.17
C LEU A 39 19.24 -15.68 16.14
N TYR A 40 20.20 -14.87 15.65
CA TYR A 40 20.79 -13.80 16.42
C TYR A 40 20.05 -12.49 16.18
N TYR A 41 19.69 -11.79 17.26
CA TYR A 41 18.94 -10.53 17.19
C TYR A 41 19.44 -9.50 18.19
N ARG A 42 19.22 -8.23 17.85
CA ARG A 42 19.51 -7.10 18.73
C ARG A 42 18.48 -6.00 18.52
N PHE A 43 17.75 -5.65 19.59
CA PHE A 43 16.91 -4.47 19.62
C PHE A 43 17.77 -3.23 19.92
N TYR A 44 17.63 -2.18 19.12
CA TYR A 44 18.17 -0.85 19.38
C TYR A 44 17.13 0.05 20.04
N GLU A 45 15.87 -0.15 19.69
CA GLU A 45 14.68 0.43 20.29
C GLU A 45 13.64 -0.68 20.38
N GLN A 46 13.07 -0.85 21.57
CA GLN A 46 12.05 -1.86 21.83
C GLN A 46 10.87 -1.20 22.50
N ASN A 47 9.71 -1.29 21.89
CA ASN A 47 8.46 -0.73 22.36
C ASN A 47 7.62 -1.80 23.05
N GLU A 48 6.51 -1.38 23.66
CA GLU A 48 5.50 -2.25 24.23
C GLU A 48 4.29 -2.26 23.30
N GLY A 49 3.55 -3.37 23.26
CA GLY A 49 2.36 -3.52 22.45
C GLY A 49 2.07 -4.98 22.13
N ASP A 50 1.15 -5.19 21.20
CA ASP A 50 0.86 -6.51 20.69
C ASP A 50 1.92 -6.94 19.67
N THR A 51 2.34 -8.20 19.74
CA THR A 51 3.18 -8.82 18.71
C THR A 51 2.29 -9.30 17.56
N PRO A 52 2.83 -9.39 16.31
CA PRO A 52 2.03 -9.82 15.19
C PRO A 52 1.58 -11.28 15.32
N GLU A 53 0.36 -11.54 14.87
CA GLU A 53 -0.19 -12.88 14.68
C GLU A 53 0.13 -13.42 13.27
N MET A 54 0.00 -14.76 13.10
CA MET A 54 0.20 -15.39 11.79
C MET A 54 -0.78 -14.82 10.77
N GLY A 55 -0.26 -14.37 9.63
CA GLY A 55 -1.03 -13.71 8.57
C GLY A 55 -1.06 -12.20 8.65
N ASP A 56 -0.68 -11.59 9.80
CA ASP A 56 -0.58 -10.15 9.91
C ASP A 56 0.47 -9.58 8.95
N LEU A 57 0.26 -8.34 8.58
CA LEU A 57 1.15 -7.57 7.74
C LEU A 57 2.01 -6.63 8.61
N ILE A 58 3.28 -6.59 8.29
CA ILE A 58 4.30 -5.83 9.00
C ILE A 58 4.95 -4.88 8.01
N ASP A 59 4.66 -3.58 8.15
CA ASP A 59 5.33 -2.53 7.39
C ASP A 59 6.71 -2.26 8.01
N VAL A 60 7.73 -2.31 7.18
CA VAL A 60 9.11 -2.13 7.62
C VAL A 60 9.88 -1.17 6.71
N THR A 61 10.80 -0.43 7.29
CA THR A 61 11.95 0.13 6.56
C THR A 61 13.15 -0.74 6.87
N LEU A 62 13.75 -1.34 5.85
CA LEU A 62 14.83 -2.31 6.02
C LEU A 62 16.02 -2.06 5.09
N LYS A 63 17.15 -2.60 5.48
CA LYS A 63 18.31 -2.86 4.61
C LYS A 63 18.88 -4.23 4.94
N CYS A 64 19.56 -4.86 3.95
CA CYS A 64 20.32 -6.08 4.17
C CYS A 64 21.76 -5.90 3.70
N VAL A 65 22.71 -6.29 4.54
CA VAL A 65 24.14 -6.16 4.27
C VAL A 65 24.87 -7.47 4.58
N VAL A 66 25.97 -7.72 3.86
CA VAL A 66 26.91 -8.80 4.17
C VAL A 66 28.23 -8.17 4.65
N ASN A 67 28.75 -8.69 5.77
CA ASN A 67 29.98 -8.24 6.41
C ASN A 67 30.04 -6.72 6.65
N ASP A 68 28.87 -6.11 7.02
CA ASP A 68 28.68 -4.68 7.29
C ASP A 68 28.95 -3.72 6.10
N THR A 69 29.46 -4.21 5.00
CA THR A 69 29.96 -3.36 3.91
C THR A 69 29.28 -3.61 2.57
N THR A 70 28.85 -4.83 2.29
CA THR A 70 28.28 -5.18 0.99
C THR A 70 26.74 -5.14 1.06
N PRO A 71 26.09 -4.14 0.44
CA PRO A 71 24.64 -4.07 0.42
C PRO A 71 24.04 -5.13 -0.49
N ILE A 72 23.08 -5.90 0.03
CA ILE A 72 22.24 -6.83 -0.73
C ILE A 72 20.90 -6.18 -1.03
N ILE A 73 20.27 -5.58 -0.01
CA ILE A 73 19.07 -4.77 -0.14
C ILE A 73 19.45 -3.36 0.33
N PRO A 74 19.33 -2.32 -0.52
CA PRO A 74 19.47 -0.94 -0.09
C PRO A 74 18.35 -0.57 0.89
N VAL A 75 18.47 0.57 1.57
CA VAL A 75 17.38 1.05 2.43
C VAL A 75 16.11 1.22 1.62
N MET A 76 15.07 0.48 1.98
CA MET A 76 13.76 0.52 1.33
C MET A 76 12.63 0.18 2.30
N SER A 77 11.42 0.65 1.99
CA SER A 77 10.21 0.22 2.69
C SER A 77 9.63 -1.01 2.00
N ASN A 78 9.14 -1.94 2.80
CA ASN A 78 8.44 -3.14 2.34
C ASN A 78 7.35 -3.53 3.35
N THR A 79 6.41 -4.33 2.91
CA THR A 79 5.41 -4.98 3.76
C THR A 79 5.64 -6.49 3.72
N PHE A 80 5.85 -7.09 4.87
CA PHE A 80 5.93 -8.56 5.01
C PHE A 80 4.62 -9.09 5.57
N GLN A 81 4.13 -10.18 5.01
CA GLN A 81 3.13 -10.99 5.70
C GLN A 81 3.86 -11.95 6.64
N LEU A 82 3.43 -12.02 7.90
CA LEU A 82 3.99 -12.97 8.85
C LEU A 82 3.57 -14.39 8.48
N ILE A 83 4.53 -15.17 8.06
CA ILE A 83 4.39 -16.58 7.68
C ILE A 83 5.19 -17.48 8.60
N GLU A 84 5.03 -18.80 8.46
CA GLU A 84 5.94 -19.73 9.12
C GLU A 84 7.37 -19.55 8.60
N SER A 85 8.33 -19.80 9.49
CA SER A 85 9.75 -19.70 9.15
C SER A 85 10.10 -20.58 7.95
N LEU A 86 10.81 -20.01 6.99
CA LEU A 86 11.25 -20.69 5.77
C LEU A 86 12.40 -21.68 6.06
N TYR A 87 13.18 -21.37 7.08
CA TYR A 87 14.24 -22.21 7.62
C TYR A 87 14.50 -21.83 9.08
N VAL A 88 15.20 -22.67 9.82
CA VAL A 88 15.50 -22.48 11.24
C VAL A 88 16.38 -21.27 11.45
N GLY A 89 15.93 -20.28 12.21
CA GLY A 89 16.66 -19.04 12.50
C GLY A 89 16.59 -17.98 11.41
N ASP A 90 15.50 -17.93 10.67
CA ASP A 90 15.23 -16.89 9.67
C ASP A 90 14.62 -15.59 10.27
N ILE A 91 14.40 -14.59 9.42
CA ILE A 91 13.81 -13.32 9.86
C ILE A 91 12.36 -13.44 10.33
N PHE A 92 11.58 -14.42 9.81
CA PHE A 92 10.19 -14.62 10.23
C PHE A 92 10.08 -15.12 11.67
N GLU A 93 11.09 -15.84 12.18
CA GLU A 93 11.17 -16.14 13.60
C GLU A 93 11.33 -14.85 14.43
N GLY A 94 12.20 -13.93 13.97
CA GLY A 94 12.42 -12.64 14.62
C GLY A 94 11.20 -11.72 14.55
N LEU A 95 10.50 -11.73 13.44
CA LEU A 95 9.30 -10.89 13.25
C LEU A 95 8.13 -11.30 14.17
N LYS A 96 8.10 -12.52 14.71
CA LYS A 96 7.09 -12.94 15.70
C LYS A 96 7.21 -12.23 17.06
N MET A 97 8.31 -11.53 17.32
CA MET A 97 8.58 -10.91 18.62
C MET A 97 8.79 -9.39 18.59
N VAL A 98 8.48 -8.76 17.47
CA VAL A 98 8.59 -7.30 17.30
C VAL A 98 7.28 -6.59 17.64
N HIS A 99 7.39 -5.29 17.92
CA HIS A 99 6.26 -4.37 18.10
C HIS A 99 6.38 -3.20 17.11
N ALA A 100 5.29 -2.53 16.84
CA ALA A 100 5.32 -1.31 16.05
C ALA A 100 6.25 -0.27 16.71
N GLY A 101 7.08 0.39 15.90
CA GLY A 101 8.10 1.34 16.35
C GLY A 101 9.43 0.71 16.73
N ASP A 102 9.57 -0.62 16.78
CA ASP A 102 10.84 -1.28 17.11
C ASP A 102 11.91 -1.01 16.05
N SER A 103 13.17 -0.95 16.53
CA SER A 103 14.36 -0.96 15.68
C SER A 103 15.21 -2.17 16.06
N VAL A 104 15.41 -3.10 15.10
CA VAL A 104 16.00 -4.41 15.36
C VAL A 104 16.94 -4.84 14.25
N SER A 105 17.96 -5.59 14.61
CA SER A 105 18.81 -6.32 13.64
C SER A 105 18.68 -7.82 13.84
N PHE A 106 18.64 -8.55 12.73
CA PHE A 106 18.70 -10.00 12.66
C PHE A 106 19.94 -10.45 11.89
N ILE A 107 20.69 -11.42 12.43
CA ILE A 107 21.78 -12.10 11.71
C ILE A 107 21.27 -13.49 11.34
N VAL A 108 21.31 -13.78 10.05
CA VAL A 108 20.74 -14.97 9.45
C VAL A 108 21.81 -15.77 8.69
N ASP A 109 21.51 -17.05 8.43
CA ASP A 109 22.36 -17.90 7.58
C ASP A 109 22.28 -17.42 6.12
N ILE A 110 23.44 -17.07 5.57
CA ILE A 110 23.54 -16.47 4.23
C ILE A 110 23.11 -17.42 3.12
N ASP A 111 23.54 -18.69 3.15
CA ASP A 111 23.21 -19.67 2.10
C ASP A 111 21.72 -20.01 2.10
N SER A 112 21.16 -20.28 3.29
CA SER A 112 19.73 -20.54 3.46
C SER A 112 18.88 -19.35 3.02
N THR A 113 19.29 -18.11 3.36
CA THR A 113 18.58 -16.90 2.95
C THR A 113 18.57 -16.74 1.44
N PHE A 114 19.73 -16.94 0.77
CA PHE A 114 19.75 -16.86 -0.70
C PHE A 114 18.85 -17.90 -1.35
N ARG A 115 18.84 -19.14 -0.87
CA ARG A 115 18.06 -20.23 -1.44
C ARG A 115 16.57 -20.10 -1.20
N THR A 116 16.16 -19.74 0.01
CA THR A 116 14.75 -19.76 0.41
C THR A 116 14.06 -18.41 0.29
N PHE A 117 14.71 -17.35 0.77
CA PHE A 117 14.11 -16.02 0.78
C PHE A 117 14.28 -15.29 -0.58
N PHE A 118 15.47 -15.37 -1.19
CA PHE A 118 15.70 -14.78 -2.52
C PHE A 118 15.42 -15.74 -3.68
N GLY A 119 15.23 -17.02 -3.44
CA GLY A 119 14.93 -18.02 -4.47
C GLY A 119 16.08 -18.27 -5.46
N MET A 120 17.32 -18.00 -5.06
CA MET A 120 18.52 -18.14 -5.92
C MET A 120 19.69 -18.79 -5.15
N PRO A 121 20.65 -19.41 -5.84
CA PRO A 121 21.86 -19.88 -5.18
C PRO A 121 22.68 -18.71 -4.64
N MET A 122 23.40 -18.93 -3.53
CA MET A 122 24.32 -17.94 -2.99
C MET A 122 25.40 -17.59 -4.05
N PRO A 123 25.63 -16.30 -4.33
CA PRO A 123 26.67 -15.87 -5.27
C PRO A 123 28.07 -16.31 -4.86
N GLU A 124 28.89 -16.71 -5.80
CA GLU A 124 30.24 -17.27 -5.57
C GLU A 124 31.21 -16.30 -4.81
N GLN A 125 30.90 -15.02 -4.81
CA GLN A 125 31.69 -14.02 -4.09
C GLN A 125 31.51 -14.07 -2.57
N PHE A 126 30.50 -14.81 -2.05
CA PHE A 126 30.23 -14.95 -0.63
C PHE A 126 30.62 -16.35 -0.13
N LEU A 127 30.99 -16.39 1.15
CA LEU A 127 31.31 -17.63 1.85
C LEU A 127 30.17 -17.99 2.84
N PRO A 128 29.96 -19.27 3.13
CA PRO A 128 28.98 -19.69 4.16
C PRO A 128 29.27 -19.11 5.56
N SER A 129 30.51 -18.65 5.80
CA SER A 129 30.92 -18.00 7.05
C SER A 129 30.69 -16.48 7.06
N ASP A 130 30.27 -15.88 5.94
CA ASP A 130 29.97 -14.46 5.88
C ASP A 130 28.71 -14.13 6.67
N VAL A 131 28.71 -12.95 7.28
CA VAL A 131 27.62 -12.50 8.17
C VAL A 131 26.61 -11.71 7.35
N MET A 132 25.42 -12.27 7.17
CA MET A 132 24.30 -11.55 6.57
C MET A 132 23.41 -10.96 7.66
N ARG A 133 23.18 -9.65 7.58
CA ARG A 133 22.39 -8.89 8.57
C ARG A 133 21.27 -8.11 7.92
N PHE A 134 20.08 -8.26 8.47
CA PHE A 134 18.93 -7.40 8.21
C PHE A 134 18.82 -6.36 9.33
N ASP A 135 18.86 -5.09 9.00
CA ASP A 135 18.52 -4.00 9.92
C ASP A 135 17.14 -3.50 9.56
N MET A 136 16.21 -3.51 10.50
CA MET A 136 14.81 -3.20 10.29
C MET A 136 14.29 -2.18 11.31
N ARG A 137 13.46 -1.25 10.82
CA ARG A 137 12.55 -0.47 11.63
C ARG A 137 11.14 -0.96 11.33
N ILE A 138 10.41 -1.34 12.35
CA ILE A 138 9.02 -1.77 12.26
C ILE A 138 8.15 -0.51 12.28
N GLU A 139 7.50 -0.20 11.17
CA GLU A 139 6.71 1.02 11.06
C GLU A 139 5.30 0.80 11.59
N ASP A 140 4.68 -0.34 11.24
CA ASP A 140 3.32 -0.70 11.68
C ASP A 140 3.09 -2.21 11.59
N ILE A 141 2.08 -2.70 12.34
CA ILE A 141 1.63 -4.10 12.34
C ILE A 141 0.10 -4.09 12.29
N TYR A 142 -0.49 -4.82 11.36
CA TYR A 142 -1.94 -4.83 11.18
C TYR A 142 -2.42 -6.13 10.52
N PRO A 143 -3.68 -6.55 10.77
CA PRO A 143 -4.25 -7.74 10.15
C PRO A 143 -4.41 -7.57 8.63
N GLU A 144 -4.25 -8.67 7.89
CA GLU A 144 -4.38 -8.69 6.41
C GLU A 144 -5.71 -8.07 5.94
N SER A 145 -6.78 -8.21 6.71
CA SER A 145 -8.09 -7.63 6.40
C SER A 145 -8.09 -6.09 6.28
N GLU A 146 -7.10 -5.41 6.87
CA GLU A 146 -6.96 -3.95 6.77
C GLU A 146 -6.12 -3.51 5.55
N TYR A 147 -5.42 -4.43 4.88
CA TYR A 147 -4.48 -4.09 3.81
C TYR A 147 -5.11 -3.25 2.70
N ALA A 148 -6.26 -3.70 2.19
CA ALA A 148 -6.93 -2.99 1.11
C ALA A 148 -7.34 -1.56 1.49
N LEU A 149 -7.85 -1.36 2.72
CA LEU A 149 -8.22 -0.04 3.23
C LEU A 149 -7.00 0.87 3.36
N ARG A 150 -5.91 0.39 3.96
CA ARG A 150 -4.66 1.14 4.14
C ARG A 150 -4.01 1.52 2.81
N MET A 151 -3.99 0.57 1.85
CA MET A 151 -3.48 0.84 0.51
C MET A 151 -4.33 1.86 -0.24
N ALA A 152 -5.65 1.81 -0.08
CA ALA A 152 -6.54 2.79 -0.69
C ALA A 152 -6.35 4.20 -0.09
N GLU A 153 -6.21 4.32 1.22
CA GLU A 153 -5.92 5.60 1.87
C GLU A 153 -4.59 6.19 1.38
N LYS A 154 -3.55 5.36 1.30
CA LYS A 154 -2.25 5.75 0.75
C LYS A 154 -2.36 6.20 -0.71
N THR A 155 -3.05 5.43 -1.54
CA THR A 155 -3.30 5.74 -2.95
C THR A 155 -4.07 7.05 -3.10
N LYS A 156 -5.13 7.24 -2.32
CA LYS A 156 -5.93 8.47 -2.31
C LYS A 156 -5.09 9.70 -1.93
N LYS A 157 -4.26 9.58 -0.89
CA LYS A 157 -3.35 10.66 -0.46
C LYS A 157 -2.34 11.01 -1.54
N MET A 158 -1.66 10.00 -2.12
CA MET A 158 -0.68 10.21 -3.19
C MET A 158 -1.33 10.82 -4.44
N SER A 159 -2.54 10.36 -4.80
CA SER A 159 -3.31 10.94 -5.91
C SER A 159 -3.68 12.40 -5.65
N ALA A 160 -4.12 12.74 -4.45
CA ALA A 160 -4.45 14.12 -4.08
C ALA A 160 -3.22 15.04 -4.17
N GLU A 161 -2.08 14.64 -3.62
CA GLU A 161 -0.82 15.38 -3.69
C GLU A 161 -0.37 15.58 -5.14
N ARG A 162 -0.45 14.53 -5.97
CA ARG A 162 -0.14 14.59 -7.40
C ARG A 162 -1.07 15.55 -8.14
N ILE A 163 -2.36 15.52 -7.86
CA ILE A 163 -3.36 16.39 -8.49
C ILE A 163 -3.09 17.86 -8.15
N GLU A 164 -2.86 18.17 -6.88
CA GLU A 164 -2.57 19.55 -6.46
C GLU A 164 -1.25 20.06 -7.07
N LYS A 165 -0.22 19.23 -7.10
CA LYS A 165 1.03 19.57 -7.78
C LYS A 165 0.80 19.83 -9.27
N MET A 166 0.07 18.96 -9.95
CA MET A 166 -0.21 19.10 -11.39
C MET A 166 -0.98 20.40 -11.69
N LYS A 167 -2.00 20.73 -10.91
CA LYS A 167 -2.74 22.00 -11.06
C LYS A 167 -1.85 23.23 -10.82
N ALA A 168 -0.88 23.11 -9.90
CA ALA A 168 0.07 24.19 -9.62
C ALA A 168 1.14 24.35 -10.73
N ASP A 169 1.63 23.24 -11.28
CA ASP A 169 2.64 23.23 -12.34
C ASP A 169 2.06 23.67 -13.71
N TYR A 170 0.75 23.45 -13.94
CA TYR A 170 0.06 23.69 -15.22
C TYR A 170 -1.24 24.52 -15.04
N PRO A 171 -1.17 25.76 -14.52
CA PRO A 171 -2.37 26.56 -14.20
C PRO A 171 -3.17 26.99 -15.43
N GLU A 172 -2.51 27.28 -16.56
CA GLU A 172 -3.17 27.70 -17.79
C GLU A 172 -3.94 26.53 -18.43
N GLU A 173 -3.29 25.38 -18.58
CA GLU A 173 -3.91 24.15 -19.10
C GLU A 173 -5.04 23.68 -18.21
N THR A 174 -4.89 23.84 -16.87
CA THR A 174 -5.95 23.52 -15.91
C THR A 174 -7.18 24.40 -16.14
N ALA A 175 -7.00 25.70 -16.32
CA ALA A 175 -8.09 26.63 -16.59
C ALA A 175 -8.76 26.37 -17.95
N GLU A 176 -7.98 26.07 -19.00
CA GLU A 176 -8.50 25.70 -20.33
C GLU A 176 -9.29 24.40 -20.30
N ALA A 177 -8.76 23.36 -19.67
CA ALA A 177 -9.44 22.07 -19.54
C ALA A 177 -10.74 22.19 -18.73
N ALA A 178 -10.74 22.95 -17.63
CA ALA A 178 -11.92 23.21 -16.82
C ALA A 178 -13.01 23.95 -17.64
N LYS A 179 -12.62 24.96 -18.41
CA LYS A 179 -13.52 25.70 -19.31
C LYS A 179 -14.09 24.81 -20.41
N ALA A 180 -13.25 23.95 -21.01
CA ALA A 180 -13.69 23.02 -22.05
C ALA A 180 -14.72 22.02 -21.50
N LEU A 181 -14.48 21.45 -20.31
CA LEU A 181 -15.40 20.54 -19.64
C LEU A 181 -16.73 21.24 -19.28
N SER A 182 -16.67 22.43 -18.68
CA SER A 182 -17.85 23.23 -18.34
C SER A 182 -18.72 23.53 -19.57
N ASN A 183 -18.10 23.94 -20.68
CA ASN A 183 -18.81 24.20 -21.93
C ASN A 183 -19.46 22.92 -22.51
N TYR A 184 -18.78 21.79 -22.38
CA TYR A 184 -19.30 20.50 -22.82
C TYR A 184 -20.52 20.09 -21.99
N LEU A 185 -20.45 20.18 -20.65
CA LEU A 185 -21.55 19.87 -19.74
C LEU A 185 -22.78 20.76 -20.03
N ALA A 186 -22.55 22.06 -20.22
CA ALA A 186 -23.61 23.00 -20.58
C ALA A 186 -24.27 22.66 -21.93
N LYS A 187 -23.48 22.33 -22.96
CA LYS A 187 -23.99 21.90 -24.27
C LYS A 187 -24.81 20.60 -24.19
N LYS A 188 -24.39 19.68 -23.33
CA LYS A 188 -25.09 18.40 -23.07
C LYS A 188 -26.27 18.56 -22.11
N LYS A 189 -26.49 19.75 -21.55
CA LYS A 189 -27.50 20.03 -20.53
C LYS A 189 -27.38 19.14 -19.30
N VAL A 190 -26.16 18.80 -18.93
CA VAL A 190 -25.84 18.04 -17.70
C VAL A 190 -25.99 18.98 -16.51
N VAL A 191 -26.84 18.59 -15.57
CA VAL A 191 -27.07 19.33 -14.32
C VAL A 191 -26.67 18.41 -13.15
N CYS A 192 -25.41 18.53 -12.74
CA CYS A 192 -24.90 17.87 -11.54
C CYS A 192 -23.74 18.71 -10.97
N GLU A 193 -23.57 18.64 -9.67
CA GLU A 193 -22.42 19.23 -9.00
C GLU A 193 -21.24 18.26 -9.06
N PRO A 194 -20.01 18.76 -9.16
CA PRO A 194 -18.83 17.91 -9.07
C PRO A 194 -18.63 17.41 -7.64
N THR A 195 -17.94 16.30 -7.50
CA THR A 195 -17.38 15.88 -6.22
C THR A 195 -16.28 16.84 -5.75
N GLU A 196 -15.78 16.66 -4.53
CA GLU A 196 -14.66 17.46 -3.99
C GLU A 196 -13.41 17.39 -4.86
N SER A 197 -13.16 16.26 -5.54
CA SER A 197 -12.03 16.10 -6.47
C SER A 197 -12.23 16.81 -7.81
N GLY A 198 -13.48 17.15 -8.16
CA GLY A 198 -13.87 17.73 -9.45
C GLY A 198 -14.43 16.72 -10.45
N LEU A 199 -14.66 15.47 -10.06
CA LEU A 199 -15.34 14.45 -10.88
C LEU A 199 -16.83 14.82 -11.00
N TYR A 200 -17.40 14.68 -12.20
CA TYR A 200 -18.86 14.73 -12.38
C TYR A 200 -19.39 13.33 -12.66
N TYR A 201 -20.41 12.93 -11.92
CA TYR A 201 -21.09 11.65 -12.10
C TYR A 201 -22.58 11.85 -12.31
N VAL A 202 -23.13 11.23 -13.35
CA VAL A 202 -24.56 11.26 -13.67
C VAL A 202 -25.07 9.83 -13.82
N MET A 203 -25.90 9.41 -12.90
CA MET A 203 -26.60 8.12 -12.99
C MET A 203 -27.62 8.18 -14.13
N THR A 204 -27.61 7.18 -15.00
CA THR A 204 -28.55 7.04 -16.13
C THR A 204 -29.53 5.87 -15.95
N GLN A 205 -29.16 4.89 -15.14
CA GLN A 205 -30.00 3.76 -14.78
C GLN A 205 -29.67 3.34 -13.34
N GLU A 206 -30.70 3.14 -12.52
CA GLU A 206 -30.55 2.63 -11.15
C GLU A 206 -30.07 1.18 -11.14
N GLY A 207 -29.24 0.83 -10.18
CA GLY A 207 -28.82 -0.52 -9.85
C GLY A 207 -29.66 -1.15 -8.74
N ASN A 208 -29.13 -2.22 -8.12
CA ASN A 208 -29.81 -2.92 -7.02
C ASN A 208 -29.62 -2.29 -5.62
N GLY A 209 -28.81 -1.21 -5.52
CA GLY A 209 -28.49 -0.50 -4.28
C GLY A 209 -27.25 -1.00 -3.53
N GLU A 210 -26.70 -2.17 -3.85
CA GLU A 210 -25.46 -2.68 -3.25
C GLU A 210 -24.25 -2.01 -3.89
N LYS A 211 -23.40 -1.43 -3.06
CA LYS A 211 -22.18 -0.75 -3.52
C LYS A 211 -20.93 -1.60 -3.23
N PRO A 212 -19.94 -1.56 -4.13
CA PRO A 212 -18.68 -2.26 -3.92
C PRO A 212 -17.89 -1.60 -2.77
N LYS A 213 -17.11 -2.41 -2.08
CA LYS A 213 -16.17 -1.96 -1.07
C LYS A 213 -14.77 -1.84 -1.68
N VAL A 214 -13.94 -1.03 -1.04
CA VAL A 214 -12.51 -0.95 -1.35
C VAL A 214 -11.88 -2.34 -1.31
N GLY A 215 -11.04 -2.64 -2.31
CA GLY A 215 -10.36 -3.91 -2.46
C GLY A 215 -11.16 -4.99 -3.17
N GLN A 216 -12.50 -4.87 -3.28
CA GLN A 216 -13.28 -5.85 -4.05
C GLN A 216 -12.97 -5.78 -5.54
N LEU A 217 -12.96 -6.92 -6.21
CA LEU A 217 -12.82 -7.03 -7.66
C LEU A 217 -14.13 -6.59 -8.31
N VAL A 218 -14.12 -5.46 -9.00
CA VAL A 218 -15.27 -4.93 -9.73
C VAL A 218 -15.17 -5.30 -11.21
N ALA A 219 -16.32 -5.59 -11.84
CA ALA A 219 -16.46 -5.83 -13.27
C ALA A 219 -17.25 -4.69 -13.90
N VAL A 220 -16.63 -3.96 -14.84
CA VAL A 220 -17.20 -2.72 -15.41
C VAL A 220 -17.21 -2.79 -16.93
N HIS A 221 -18.39 -2.62 -17.55
CA HIS A 221 -18.50 -2.29 -18.95
C HIS A 221 -18.38 -0.78 -19.14
N TYR A 222 -17.76 -0.37 -20.24
CA TYR A 222 -17.57 1.04 -20.53
C TYR A 222 -17.40 1.37 -22.01
N THR A 223 -17.67 2.63 -22.33
CA THR A 223 -17.23 3.29 -23.57
C THR A 223 -16.59 4.62 -23.20
N GLY A 224 -15.30 4.79 -23.56
CA GLY A 224 -14.53 6.00 -23.34
C GLY A 224 -14.47 6.88 -24.58
N THR A 225 -14.79 8.17 -24.42
CA THR A 225 -14.75 9.17 -25.48
C THR A 225 -14.07 10.44 -25.03
N LEU A 226 -13.54 11.20 -25.99
CA LEU A 226 -13.13 12.58 -25.81
C LEU A 226 -14.34 13.51 -25.82
N LEU A 227 -14.17 14.79 -25.45
CA LEU A 227 -15.24 15.78 -25.45
C LEU A 227 -15.81 16.07 -26.87
N ASP A 228 -15.06 15.78 -27.93
CA ASP A 228 -15.53 15.88 -29.31
C ASP A 228 -16.35 14.66 -29.78
N GLY A 229 -16.41 13.62 -28.95
CA GLY A 229 -17.11 12.35 -29.23
C GLY A 229 -16.24 11.27 -29.85
N THR A 230 -14.95 11.53 -30.05
CA THR A 230 -14.00 10.49 -30.54
C THR A 230 -13.88 9.36 -29.54
N LYS A 231 -14.31 8.16 -29.92
CA LYS A 231 -14.16 6.95 -29.09
C LYS A 231 -12.70 6.51 -29.13
N PHE A 232 -12.11 6.31 -27.94
CA PHE A 232 -10.74 5.84 -27.84
C PHE A 232 -10.63 4.41 -27.28
N ASP A 233 -11.62 3.95 -26.53
CA ASP A 233 -11.66 2.56 -26.03
C ASP A 233 -13.08 2.16 -25.63
N SER A 234 -13.37 0.84 -25.69
CA SER A 234 -14.63 0.28 -25.21
C SER A 234 -14.46 -1.19 -24.86
N SER A 235 -15.01 -1.60 -23.73
CA SER A 235 -15.10 -3.01 -23.30
C SER A 235 -16.06 -3.80 -24.19
N PHE A 236 -17.05 -3.14 -24.79
CA PHE A 236 -17.99 -3.77 -25.71
C PHE A 236 -17.34 -4.20 -27.03
N ASP A 237 -16.24 -3.56 -27.45
CA ASP A 237 -15.46 -3.99 -28.62
C ASP A 237 -14.75 -5.33 -28.39
N ARG A 238 -14.65 -5.78 -27.13
CA ARG A 238 -14.02 -7.03 -26.69
C ARG A 238 -15.03 -8.03 -26.11
N ASP A 239 -16.32 -7.66 -26.05
CA ASP A 239 -17.40 -8.43 -25.42
C ASP A 239 -17.08 -8.90 -23.99
N GLN A 240 -16.24 -8.14 -23.25
CA GLN A 240 -15.80 -8.48 -21.92
C GLN A 240 -15.62 -7.24 -21.04
N PRO A 241 -16.22 -7.19 -19.83
CA PRO A 241 -15.97 -6.11 -18.88
C PRO A 241 -14.50 -6.11 -18.43
N ILE A 242 -13.97 -4.93 -18.09
CA ILE A 242 -12.70 -4.83 -17.40
C ILE A 242 -12.91 -5.19 -15.93
N GLN A 243 -11.93 -5.88 -15.36
CA GLN A 243 -11.92 -6.21 -13.93
C GLN A 243 -10.71 -5.58 -13.25
N PHE A 244 -10.92 -5.02 -12.06
CA PHE A 244 -9.86 -4.44 -11.24
C PHE A 244 -10.29 -4.35 -9.78
N PRO A 245 -9.36 -4.44 -8.81
CA PRO A 245 -9.65 -4.18 -7.40
C PRO A 245 -9.88 -2.68 -7.19
N LEU A 246 -11.04 -2.34 -6.63
CA LEU A 246 -11.51 -0.96 -6.47
C LEU A 246 -10.67 -0.18 -5.44
N GLY A 247 -10.31 1.05 -5.78
CA GLY A 247 -9.68 2.00 -4.86
C GLY A 247 -8.17 1.80 -4.68
N LEU A 248 -7.54 0.85 -5.36
CA LEU A 248 -6.12 0.53 -5.20
C LEU A 248 -5.21 1.18 -6.24
N GLY A 249 -5.71 2.12 -7.04
CA GLY A 249 -4.93 2.88 -8.02
C GLY A 249 -4.51 2.06 -9.26
N GLN A 250 -5.19 0.97 -9.56
CA GLN A 250 -4.96 0.19 -10.80
C GLN A 250 -5.59 0.84 -12.03
N VAL A 251 -6.49 1.79 -11.83
CA VAL A 251 -7.14 2.58 -12.85
C VAL A 251 -6.91 4.07 -12.59
N ILE A 252 -7.35 4.93 -13.49
CA ILE A 252 -7.27 6.38 -13.28
C ILE A 252 -8.09 6.82 -12.05
N PRO A 253 -7.68 7.85 -11.30
CA PRO A 253 -8.36 8.27 -10.07
C PRO A 253 -9.85 8.53 -10.22
N GLY A 254 -10.28 9.08 -11.37
CA GLY A 254 -11.69 9.32 -11.65
C GLY A 254 -12.51 8.04 -11.77
N TRP A 255 -11.89 6.90 -12.09
CA TRP A 255 -12.56 5.60 -12.09
C TRP A 255 -12.66 5.01 -10.69
N ASP A 256 -11.56 5.02 -9.93
CA ASP A 256 -11.59 4.53 -8.53
C ASP A 256 -12.64 5.27 -7.72
N GLU A 257 -12.76 6.58 -7.90
CA GLU A 257 -13.78 7.39 -7.24
C GLU A 257 -15.18 7.15 -7.81
N GLY A 258 -15.34 7.20 -9.15
CA GLY A 258 -16.64 7.15 -9.81
C GLY A 258 -17.33 5.79 -9.65
N ILE A 259 -16.61 4.69 -9.80
CA ILE A 259 -17.16 3.34 -9.64
C ILE A 259 -17.54 3.06 -8.17
N ALA A 260 -16.83 3.62 -7.20
CA ALA A 260 -17.20 3.52 -5.78
C ALA A 260 -18.54 4.20 -5.43
N LEU A 261 -19.01 5.13 -6.25
CA LEU A 261 -20.33 5.77 -6.08
C LEU A 261 -21.49 4.90 -6.57
N MET A 262 -21.21 3.96 -7.49
CA MET A 262 -22.21 3.14 -8.16
C MET A 262 -22.64 1.94 -7.35
N SER A 263 -23.83 1.43 -7.67
CA SER A 263 -24.34 0.15 -7.20
C SER A 263 -24.34 -0.91 -8.32
N LYS A 264 -24.40 -2.19 -7.94
CA LYS A 264 -24.44 -3.29 -8.92
C LYS A 264 -25.62 -3.16 -9.87
N GLY A 265 -25.35 -3.26 -11.17
CA GLY A 265 -26.32 -3.07 -12.26
C GLY A 265 -26.57 -1.62 -12.63
N GLU A 266 -25.95 -0.66 -11.95
CA GLU A 266 -26.10 0.77 -12.23
C GLU A 266 -25.33 1.17 -13.46
N LYS A 267 -25.94 2.08 -14.26
CA LYS A 267 -25.27 2.74 -15.39
C LYS A 267 -25.17 4.23 -15.13
N GLY A 268 -24.09 4.80 -15.61
CA GLY A 268 -23.85 6.23 -15.44
C GLY A 268 -22.84 6.78 -16.44
N VAL A 269 -22.64 8.08 -16.35
CA VAL A 269 -21.62 8.79 -17.13
C VAL A 269 -20.68 9.51 -16.19
N LEU A 270 -19.40 9.22 -16.31
CA LEU A 270 -18.31 9.91 -15.63
C LEU A 270 -17.73 10.96 -16.57
N TYR A 271 -17.72 12.24 -16.13
CA TYR A 271 -16.99 13.29 -16.82
C TYR A 271 -15.77 13.61 -15.98
N ILE A 272 -14.61 13.21 -16.50
CA ILE A 272 -13.36 13.14 -15.75
C ILE A 272 -12.43 14.26 -16.20
N PRO A 273 -12.13 15.23 -15.32
CA PRO A 273 -11.09 16.21 -15.60
C PRO A 273 -9.74 15.54 -15.86
N TYR A 274 -8.90 16.14 -16.67
CA TYR A 274 -7.61 15.58 -17.07
C TYR A 274 -6.73 15.13 -15.91
N TYR A 275 -6.74 15.87 -14.79
CA TYR A 275 -5.94 15.55 -13.60
C TYR A 275 -6.42 14.32 -12.81
N LEU A 276 -7.69 13.89 -13.02
CA LEU A 276 -8.24 12.62 -12.54
C LEU A 276 -8.12 11.51 -13.58
N ALA A 277 -7.51 11.80 -14.75
CA ALA A 277 -7.28 10.88 -15.85
C ALA A 277 -5.77 10.66 -16.06
N TYR A 278 -5.25 10.97 -17.23
CA TYR A 278 -3.85 10.73 -17.59
C TYR A 278 -2.94 11.95 -17.40
N GLY A 279 -3.49 13.10 -17.00
CA GLY A 279 -2.72 14.29 -16.67
C GLY A 279 -2.03 14.91 -17.89
N GLU A 280 -0.77 15.24 -17.70
CA GLU A 280 0.15 15.77 -18.71
C GLU A 280 0.70 14.71 -19.69
N THR A 281 0.29 13.45 -19.54
CA THR A 281 0.82 12.34 -20.34
C THR A 281 -0.18 11.95 -21.44
N ALA A 282 0.30 11.85 -22.68
CA ALA A 282 -0.49 11.30 -23.78
C ALA A 282 -0.69 9.78 -23.64
N ARG A 283 -1.85 9.26 -24.11
CA ARG A 283 -2.13 7.82 -24.17
C ARG A 283 -2.62 7.43 -25.56
N GLY A 284 -1.84 6.58 -26.20
CA GLY A 284 -2.07 6.24 -27.60
C GLY A 284 -2.00 7.47 -28.51
N GLU A 285 -2.66 7.40 -29.67
CA GLU A 285 -2.70 8.50 -30.63
C GLU A 285 -3.82 9.52 -30.36
N GLN A 286 -4.85 9.11 -29.63
CA GLN A 286 -6.10 9.88 -29.46
C GLN A 286 -6.10 10.75 -28.23
N ILE A 287 -5.64 10.23 -27.08
CA ILE A 287 -5.65 10.99 -25.82
C ILE A 287 -4.38 11.84 -25.73
N LYS A 288 -4.55 13.13 -25.91
CA LYS A 288 -3.47 14.12 -25.80
C LYS A 288 -3.26 14.52 -24.32
N PRO A 289 -2.12 15.14 -23.97
CA PRO A 289 -1.95 15.78 -22.67
C PRO A 289 -3.14 16.69 -22.33
N PHE A 290 -3.51 16.74 -21.06
CA PHE A 290 -4.60 17.57 -20.52
C PHE A 290 -6.00 17.29 -21.09
N SER A 291 -6.21 16.09 -21.67
CA SER A 291 -7.52 15.70 -22.20
C SER A 291 -8.50 15.34 -21.07
N ASN A 292 -9.65 16.02 -21.02
CA ASN A 292 -10.79 15.58 -20.23
C ASN A 292 -11.44 14.39 -20.93
N LEU A 293 -11.95 13.42 -20.15
CA LEU A 293 -12.52 12.19 -20.66
C LEU A 293 -13.99 12.05 -20.27
N VAL A 294 -14.74 11.36 -21.08
CA VAL A 294 -16.12 10.95 -20.80
C VAL A 294 -16.20 9.43 -20.88
N PHE A 295 -16.72 8.82 -19.84
CA PHE A 295 -16.97 7.38 -19.82
C PHE A 295 -18.43 7.10 -19.54
N GLU A 296 -19.10 6.43 -20.48
CA GLU A 296 -20.33 5.72 -20.17
C GLU A 296 -19.93 4.41 -19.50
N VAL A 297 -20.45 4.13 -18.31
CA VAL A 297 -20.04 2.99 -17.47
C VAL A 297 -21.25 2.20 -17.00
N GLU A 298 -21.06 0.90 -16.82
CA GLU A 298 -22.01 -0.03 -16.19
C GLU A 298 -21.24 -0.89 -15.18
N LEU A 299 -21.59 -0.78 -13.89
CA LEU A 299 -21.07 -1.69 -12.87
C LEU A 299 -21.84 -3.00 -12.93
N VAL A 300 -21.24 -4.01 -13.55
CA VAL A 300 -21.88 -5.31 -13.81
C VAL A 300 -21.94 -6.14 -12.53
N ASP A 301 -20.81 -6.30 -11.86
CA ASP A 301 -20.68 -7.13 -10.67
C ASP A 301 -19.48 -6.71 -9.81
N PHE A 302 -19.42 -7.26 -8.59
CA PHE A 302 -18.25 -7.18 -7.73
C PHE A 302 -18.21 -8.37 -6.76
N GLU A 303 -17.00 -8.77 -6.37
CA GLU A 303 -16.77 -9.89 -5.45
C GLU A 303 -15.52 -9.64 -4.59
N ASP A 304 -15.41 -10.36 -3.47
CA ASP A 304 -14.20 -10.33 -2.65
C ASP A 304 -13.05 -11.01 -3.40
N VAL A 305 -11.86 -10.43 -3.33
CA VAL A 305 -10.63 -11.06 -3.85
C VAL A 305 -10.29 -12.24 -2.95
N GLN A 306 -10.17 -13.43 -3.55
CA GLN A 306 -9.81 -14.67 -2.85
C GLN A 306 -8.31 -14.74 -2.59
#